data_32b273bf4a951c8373a81e50f66243e9
#
_entry.id   32b273bf4a951c8373a81e50f66243e9
#
_cell.length_a   1.000
_cell.length_b   1.000
_cell.length_c   1.000
_cell.angle_alpha   90.00
_cell.angle_beta   90.00
_cell.angle_gamma   90.00
#
_symmetry.space_group_name_H-M   'P 1'
#
loop_
_entity.id
_entity.type
_entity.pdbx_description
1 polymer ?
#
loop_
_entity_poly.entity_id
_entity_poly.type
_entity_poly.pdbx_seq_one_letter_code
_entity_poly.pdbx_strand_id
1 'polypeptide(L)'
;MKKIPTTLLVVAAALLRQDGQILLQKRPIGRSMAGLWEFPGGKLEDGETPEIALVRELAEELAIDVDSANLVPTCFASAFVGDRPLLLMLYLCTQWTGEPEAMESPELGWFTVDEMASLQMPPADIPLLSLLKKLL
;
A
#
# COMPACT_ATOMS: atom_id res chain seq x y z
N MET A 1 3.37 -34.31 9.96
CA MET A 1 2.24 -33.40 9.60
C MET A 1 2.74 -32.32 8.65
N LYS A 2 2.02 -32.12 7.56
CA LYS A 2 2.37 -31.12 6.57
C LYS A 2 2.01 -29.73 7.08
N LYS A 3 2.98 -28.80 7.10
CA LYS A 3 2.73 -27.42 7.47
C LYS A 3 2.03 -26.69 6.31
N ILE A 4 0.95 -25.99 6.61
CA ILE A 4 0.30 -25.09 5.67
C ILE A 4 0.95 -23.71 5.81
N PRO A 5 1.45 -23.10 4.73
CA PRO A 5 2.03 -21.75 4.82
C PRO A 5 1.03 -20.76 5.40
N THR A 6 1.50 -19.95 6.35
CA THR A 6 0.69 -18.89 6.95
C THR A 6 0.48 -17.77 5.95
N THR A 7 -0.75 -17.26 5.86
CA THR A 7 -1.05 -16.10 5.02
C THR A 7 -0.27 -14.87 5.48
N LEU A 8 0.42 -14.24 4.54
CA LEU A 8 1.14 -13.00 4.78
C LEU A 8 0.13 -11.85 4.75
N LEU A 9 0.03 -11.12 5.86
CA LEU A 9 -0.87 -9.97 5.97
C LEU A 9 -0.09 -8.69 5.67
N VAL A 10 -0.55 -7.95 4.67
CA VAL A 10 0.06 -6.70 4.23
C VAL A 10 -1.00 -5.61 4.21
N VAL A 11 -0.65 -4.44 4.69
CA VAL A 11 -1.52 -3.26 4.67
C VAL A 11 -0.93 -2.20 3.77
N ALA A 12 -1.79 -1.44 3.12
CA ALA A 12 -1.38 -0.34 2.26
C ALA A 12 -2.38 0.80 2.34
N ALA A 13 -1.94 2.00 1.96
CA ALA A 13 -2.76 3.19 1.96
C ALA A 13 -2.91 3.78 0.57
N ALA A 14 -4.13 4.18 0.25
CA ALA A 14 -4.40 5.08 -0.86
C ALA A 14 -4.53 6.48 -0.25
N LEU A 15 -3.43 7.24 -0.28
CA LEU A 15 -3.39 8.62 0.21
C LEU A 15 -3.94 9.52 -0.88
N LEU A 16 -5.18 9.96 -0.72
CA LEU A 16 -5.92 10.69 -1.75
C LEU A 16 -5.94 12.19 -1.44
N ARG A 17 -5.45 13.01 -2.38
CA ARG A 17 -5.52 14.47 -2.32
C ARG A 17 -6.85 14.97 -2.88
N GLN A 18 -7.15 16.24 -2.60
CA GLN A 18 -8.37 16.90 -3.08
C GLN A 18 -8.47 16.95 -4.60
N ASP A 19 -7.33 16.94 -5.30
CA ASP A 19 -7.28 16.94 -6.76
C ASP A 19 -7.53 15.57 -7.40
N GLY A 20 -7.80 14.55 -6.58
CA GLY A 20 -8.06 13.19 -7.06
C GLY A 20 -6.83 12.35 -7.31
N GLN A 21 -5.65 12.83 -6.97
CA GLN A 21 -4.41 12.08 -7.14
C GLN A 21 -4.07 11.27 -5.89
N ILE A 22 -3.52 10.10 -6.10
CA ILE A 22 -3.13 9.14 -5.06
C ILE A 22 -1.62 8.94 -5.11
N LEU A 23 -0.99 8.84 -3.94
CA LEU A 23 0.45 8.64 -3.82
C LEU A 23 0.85 7.19 -4.06
N LEU A 24 1.80 6.99 -4.95
CA LEU A 24 2.50 5.72 -5.12
C LEU A 24 3.99 5.92 -4.91
N GLN A 25 4.68 4.83 -4.56
CA GLN A 25 6.13 4.82 -4.44
C GLN A 25 6.72 3.71 -5.28
N LYS A 26 7.94 3.91 -5.78
CA LYS A 26 8.67 2.87 -6.50
C LYS A 26 9.35 1.92 -5.53
N ARG A 27 9.32 0.63 -5.85
CA ARG A 27 10.07 -0.36 -5.07
C ARG A 27 11.58 -0.14 -5.26
N PRO A 28 12.34 -0.21 -4.15
CA PRO A 28 13.78 0.06 -4.20
C PRO A 28 14.56 -0.92 -5.09
N ILE A 29 15.68 -0.44 -5.63
CA ILE A 29 16.66 -1.29 -6.33
C ILE A 29 17.21 -2.31 -5.33
N GLY A 30 17.37 -3.56 -5.76
CA GLY A 30 17.88 -4.65 -4.92
C GLY A 30 16.80 -5.49 -4.26
N ARG A 31 15.54 -5.06 -4.32
CA ARG A 31 14.39 -5.86 -3.89
C ARG A 31 13.71 -6.50 -5.09
N SER A 32 12.90 -7.55 -4.82
CA SER A 32 12.06 -8.14 -5.86
C SER A 32 11.13 -7.07 -6.44
N MET A 33 10.86 -7.16 -7.73
CA MET A 33 9.98 -6.22 -8.45
C MET A 33 10.44 -4.76 -8.37
N ALA A 34 11.78 -4.55 -8.37
CA ALA A 34 12.35 -3.21 -8.31
C ALA A 34 11.85 -2.33 -9.47
N GLY A 35 11.57 -1.08 -9.18
CA GLY A 35 11.09 -0.11 -10.17
C GLY A 35 9.60 -0.15 -10.44
N LEU A 36 8.86 -1.12 -9.89
CA LEU A 36 7.40 -1.13 -9.98
C LEU A 36 6.82 -0.12 -9.00
N TRP A 37 5.69 0.47 -9.37
CA TRP A 37 4.97 1.40 -8.52
C TRP A 37 4.01 0.64 -7.62
N GLU A 38 3.94 1.03 -6.34
CA GLU A 38 3.06 0.37 -5.37
C GLU A 38 2.45 1.37 -4.40
N PHE A 39 1.33 0.99 -3.79
CA PHE A 39 0.79 1.73 -2.65
C PHE A 39 1.76 1.62 -1.47
N PRO A 40 2.00 2.71 -0.72
CA PRO A 40 2.84 2.63 0.48
C PRO A 40 2.18 1.76 1.55
N GLY A 41 3.00 1.03 2.27
CA GLY A 41 2.54 0.12 3.32
C GLY A 41 3.56 -0.99 3.58
N GLY A 42 3.13 -2.04 4.22
CA GLY A 42 4.02 -3.14 4.55
C GLY A 42 3.36 -4.25 5.35
N LYS A 43 4.17 -5.13 5.87
CA LYS A 43 3.73 -6.30 6.63
C LYS A 43 3.31 -5.94 8.04
N LEU A 44 2.28 -6.63 8.56
CA LEU A 44 1.97 -6.56 9.97
C LEU A 44 3.07 -7.25 10.77
N GLU A 45 3.44 -6.65 11.90
CA GLU A 45 4.29 -7.26 12.90
C GLU A 45 3.41 -7.91 13.98
N ASP A 46 4.01 -8.82 14.75
CA ASP A 46 3.31 -9.53 15.80
C ASP A 46 2.66 -8.55 16.79
N GLY A 47 1.39 -8.80 17.08
CA GLY A 47 0.63 -7.98 18.02
C GLY A 47 0.06 -6.70 17.45
N GLU A 48 0.33 -6.37 16.20
CA GLU A 48 -0.24 -5.18 15.56
C GLU A 48 -1.61 -5.45 14.95
N THR A 49 -2.51 -4.48 15.08
CA THR A 49 -3.70 -4.43 14.23
C THR A 49 -3.27 -3.89 12.85
N PRO A 50 -4.08 -4.11 11.79
CA PRO A 50 -3.77 -3.54 10.49
C PRO A 50 -3.58 -2.02 10.52
N GLU A 51 -4.41 -1.30 11.27
CA GLU A 51 -4.33 0.16 11.37
C GLU A 51 -3.05 0.61 12.06
N ILE A 52 -2.65 -0.04 13.15
CA ILE A 52 -1.39 0.27 13.84
C ILE A 52 -0.20 0.04 12.91
N ALA A 53 -0.21 -1.10 12.21
CA ALA A 53 0.86 -1.42 11.25
C ALA A 53 0.96 -0.36 10.16
N LEU A 54 -0.18 0.09 9.63
CA LEU A 54 -0.19 1.07 8.55
C LEU A 54 0.31 2.43 9.02
N VAL A 55 -0.12 2.89 10.19
CA VAL A 55 0.38 4.13 10.79
C VAL A 55 1.91 4.08 10.91
N ARG A 56 2.45 2.97 11.41
CA ARG A 56 3.89 2.77 11.55
C ARG A 56 4.61 2.78 10.20
N GLU A 57 4.09 2.04 9.23
CA GLU A 57 4.71 1.95 7.90
C GLU A 57 4.72 3.31 7.20
N LEU A 58 3.64 4.08 7.30
CA LEU A 58 3.57 5.41 6.68
C LEU A 58 4.55 6.39 7.32
N ALA A 59 4.76 6.28 8.63
CA ALA A 59 5.78 7.09 9.31
C ALA A 59 7.19 6.70 8.86
N GLU A 60 7.48 5.41 8.74
CA GLU A 60 8.80 4.90 8.33
C GLU A 60 9.10 5.21 6.86
N GLU A 61 8.15 4.97 5.97
CA GLU A 61 8.37 5.08 4.53
C GLU A 61 8.23 6.51 3.98
N LEU A 62 7.35 7.31 4.58
CA LEU A 62 6.96 8.62 4.04
C LEU A 62 7.16 9.79 4.99
N ALA A 63 7.55 9.54 6.24
CA ALA A 63 7.69 10.55 7.28
C ALA A 63 6.41 11.35 7.52
N ILE A 64 5.25 10.73 7.37
CA ILE A 64 3.97 11.36 7.68
C ILE A 64 3.35 10.74 8.92
N ASP A 65 2.51 11.53 9.60
CA ASP A 65 1.77 11.11 10.78
C ASP A 65 0.29 10.97 10.43
N VAL A 66 -0.26 9.78 10.64
CA VAL A 66 -1.65 9.48 10.34
C VAL A 66 -2.35 9.02 11.62
N ASP A 67 -3.48 9.66 11.93
CA ASP A 67 -4.36 9.17 12.98
C ASP A 67 -5.11 7.93 12.46
N SER A 68 -5.07 6.83 13.20
CA SER A 68 -5.72 5.58 12.79
C SER A 68 -7.22 5.75 12.53
N ALA A 69 -7.86 6.73 13.16
CA ALA A 69 -9.28 7.03 12.93
C ALA A 69 -9.54 7.54 11.50
N ASN A 70 -8.51 8.03 10.81
CA ASN A 70 -8.62 8.52 9.43
C ASN A 70 -8.33 7.44 8.39
N LEU A 71 -8.07 6.20 8.81
CA LEU A 71 -7.87 5.07 7.92
C LEU A 71 -9.20 4.36 7.68
N VAL A 72 -9.69 4.43 6.45
CA VAL A 72 -10.98 3.85 6.08
C VAL A 72 -10.75 2.52 5.36
N PRO A 73 -11.16 1.37 5.94
CA PRO A 73 -11.06 0.07 5.24
C PRO A 73 -11.81 0.15 3.92
N THR A 74 -11.16 -0.18 2.83
CA THR A 74 -11.71 0.09 1.49
C THR A 74 -11.86 -1.18 0.67
N CYS A 75 -10.78 -1.93 0.47
CA CYS A 75 -10.81 -3.16 -0.31
C CYS A 75 -9.58 -4.01 -0.01
N PHE A 76 -9.58 -5.22 -0.52
CA PHE A 76 -8.43 -6.12 -0.39
C PHE A 76 -8.25 -6.94 -1.66
N ALA A 77 -7.05 -7.48 -1.82
CA ALA A 77 -6.72 -8.39 -2.90
C ALA A 77 -5.84 -9.51 -2.35
N SER A 78 -5.91 -10.66 -2.96
CA SER A 78 -5.07 -11.81 -2.60
C SER A 78 -4.13 -12.16 -3.74
N ALA A 79 -2.95 -12.67 -3.38
CA ALA A 79 -1.94 -13.09 -4.32
C ALA A 79 -1.07 -14.16 -3.67
N PHE A 80 -0.05 -14.63 -4.37
CA PHE A 80 0.92 -15.57 -3.81
C PHE A 80 2.33 -14.98 -3.91
N VAL A 81 3.15 -15.23 -2.87
CA VAL A 81 4.59 -14.99 -2.89
C VAL A 81 5.20 -16.39 -2.80
N GLY A 82 5.64 -16.94 -3.93
CA GLY A 82 5.99 -18.35 -4.02
C GLY A 82 4.76 -19.22 -3.76
N ASP A 83 4.82 -20.07 -2.76
CA ASP A 83 3.69 -20.90 -2.30
C ASP A 83 2.92 -20.29 -1.13
N ARG A 84 3.34 -19.11 -0.65
CA ARG A 84 2.72 -18.44 0.49
C ARG A 84 1.61 -17.50 0.05
N PRO A 85 0.36 -17.69 0.56
CA PRO A 85 -0.71 -16.75 0.27
C PRO A 85 -0.43 -15.38 0.89
N LEU A 86 -0.83 -14.33 0.18
CA LEU A 86 -0.71 -12.94 0.64
C LEU A 86 -2.08 -12.28 0.56
N LEU A 87 -2.44 -11.54 1.59
CA LEU A 87 -3.63 -10.71 1.62
C LEU A 87 -3.19 -9.25 1.78
N LEU A 88 -3.48 -8.45 0.76
CA LEU A 88 -3.19 -7.02 0.75
C LEU A 88 -4.46 -6.24 1.06
N MET A 89 -4.47 -5.55 2.20
CA MET A 89 -5.60 -4.76 2.67
C MET A 89 -5.34 -3.28 2.41
N LEU A 90 -6.21 -2.64 1.63
CA LEU A 90 -6.07 -1.25 1.25
C LEU A 90 -7.02 -0.35 2.04
N TYR A 91 -6.46 0.70 2.63
CA TYR A 91 -7.19 1.73 3.36
C TYR A 91 -7.15 3.05 2.58
N LEU A 92 -8.28 3.72 2.48
CA LEU A 92 -8.34 5.07 1.95
C LEU A 92 -8.03 6.05 3.08
N CYS A 93 -7.19 7.05 2.80
CA CYS A 93 -6.84 8.09 3.76
C CYS A 93 -6.78 9.44 3.05
N THR A 94 -7.55 10.40 3.54
CA THR A 94 -7.61 11.75 2.97
C THR A 94 -7.01 12.81 3.89
N GLN A 95 -6.60 12.44 5.12
CA GLN A 95 -6.07 13.37 6.10
C GLN A 95 -4.82 12.81 6.74
N TRP A 96 -3.74 13.58 6.73
CA TRP A 96 -2.48 13.24 7.38
C TRP A 96 -1.71 14.52 7.70
N THR A 97 -0.72 14.43 8.58
CA THR A 97 0.16 15.52 8.95
C THR A 97 1.54 15.29 8.33
N GLY A 98 2.10 16.34 7.75
CA GLY A 98 3.42 16.30 7.11
C GLY A 98 3.32 16.12 5.60
N GLU A 99 4.41 16.46 4.92
CA GLU A 99 4.53 16.27 3.48
C GLU A 99 5.23 14.94 3.21
N PRO A 100 4.65 14.04 2.42
CA PRO A 100 5.29 12.76 2.14
C PRO A 100 6.69 12.93 1.55
N GLU A 101 7.64 12.17 2.09
CA GLU A 101 9.03 12.14 1.65
C GLU A 101 9.42 10.72 1.32
N ALA A 102 10.28 10.53 0.32
CA ALA A 102 10.78 9.21 -0.07
C ALA A 102 11.90 8.78 0.88
N MET A 103 11.53 8.20 2.02
CA MET A 103 12.50 7.77 3.04
C MET A 103 13.20 6.46 2.67
N GLU A 104 12.52 5.56 1.99
CA GLU A 104 13.03 4.24 1.60
C GLU A 104 12.97 4.00 0.10
N SER A 105 12.04 4.64 -0.58
CA SER A 105 11.84 4.52 -2.02
C SER A 105 12.72 5.52 -2.79
N PRO A 106 13.19 5.15 -4.01
CA PRO A 106 13.93 6.10 -4.85
C PRO A 106 13.05 7.21 -5.41
N GLU A 107 11.75 7.02 -5.46
CA GLU A 107 10.85 7.99 -6.09
C GLU A 107 9.42 7.85 -5.61
N LEU A 108 8.75 8.98 -5.41
CA LEU A 108 7.31 9.08 -5.16
C LEU A 108 6.63 9.73 -6.36
N GLY A 109 5.35 9.42 -6.56
CA GLY A 109 4.56 10.07 -7.60
C GLY A 109 3.10 10.14 -7.21
N TRP A 110 2.41 11.14 -7.74
CA TRP A 110 0.97 11.33 -7.55
C TRP A 110 0.25 11.05 -8.86
N PHE A 111 -0.72 10.17 -8.82
CA PHE A 111 -1.42 9.68 -10.01
C PHE A 111 -2.91 9.58 -9.76
N THR A 112 -3.71 9.87 -10.79
CA THR A 112 -5.12 9.49 -10.76
C THR A 112 -5.24 7.98 -10.96
N VAL A 113 -6.39 7.41 -10.59
CA VAL A 113 -6.61 5.96 -10.79
C VAL A 113 -6.48 5.60 -12.28
N ASP A 114 -6.96 6.46 -13.17
CA ASP A 114 -6.84 6.21 -14.62
C ASP A 114 -5.38 6.22 -15.07
N GLU A 115 -4.56 7.11 -14.56
CA GLU A 115 -3.12 7.14 -14.86
C GLU A 115 -2.40 5.88 -14.36
N MET A 116 -2.83 5.36 -13.21
CA MET A 116 -2.24 4.12 -12.64
C MET A 116 -2.38 2.92 -13.57
N ALA A 117 -3.42 2.88 -14.41
CA ALA A 117 -3.66 1.77 -15.32
C ALA A 117 -2.51 1.55 -16.32
N SER A 118 -1.71 2.58 -16.59
CA SER A 118 -0.56 2.50 -17.49
C SER A 118 0.76 2.24 -16.77
N LEU A 119 0.76 2.16 -15.43
CA LEU A 119 1.95 1.92 -14.64
C LEU A 119 2.15 0.41 -14.42
N GLN A 120 3.43 0.02 -14.26
CA GLN A 120 3.75 -1.35 -13.86
C GLN A 120 3.69 -1.46 -12.35
N MET A 121 2.86 -2.38 -11.85
CA MET A 121 2.62 -2.58 -10.43
C MET A 121 2.78 -4.06 -10.06
N PRO A 122 3.10 -4.37 -8.78
CA PRO A 122 3.09 -5.75 -8.32
C PRO A 122 1.72 -6.40 -8.51
N PRO A 123 1.66 -7.74 -8.73
CA PRO A 123 0.39 -8.44 -9.00
C PRO A 123 -0.71 -8.21 -7.97
N ALA A 124 -0.36 -8.07 -6.68
CA ALA A 124 -1.35 -7.85 -5.63
C ALA A 124 -1.99 -6.46 -5.70
N ASP A 125 -1.26 -5.47 -6.22
CA ASP A 125 -1.76 -4.09 -6.31
C ASP A 125 -2.71 -3.89 -7.50
N ILE A 126 -2.52 -4.65 -8.56
CA ILE A 126 -3.30 -4.46 -9.81
C ILE A 126 -4.81 -4.60 -9.61
N PRO A 127 -5.33 -5.64 -8.92
CA PRO A 127 -6.78 -5.75 -8.71
C PRO A 127 -7.38 -4.60 -7.92
N LEU A 128 -6.57 -3.93 -7.09
CA LEU A 128 -7.05 -2.82 -6.28
C LEU A 128 -7.44 -1.61 -7.13
N LEU A 129 -6.84 -1.45 -8.31
CA LEU A 129 -7.15 -0.33 -9.22
C LEU A 129 -8.61 -0.36 -9.67
N SER A 130 -9.09 -1.54 -10.10
CA SER A 130 -10.48 -1.70 -10.52
C SER A 130 -11.45 -1.42 -9.40
N LEU A 131 -11.10 -1.87 -8.20
CA LEU A 131 -11.92 -1.67 -7.00
C LEU A 131 -11.96 -0.20 -6.61
N LEU A 132 -10.82 0.48 -6.61
CA LEU A 132 -10.76 1.91 -6.32
C LEU A 132 -11.56 2.73 -7.33
N LYS A 133 -11.48 2.38 -8.60
CA LYS A 133 -12.22 3.08 -9.66
C LYS A 133 -13.72 3.04 -9.43
N LYS A 134 -14.23 1.94 -8.88
CA LYS A 134 -15.66 1.79 -8.56
C LYS A 134 -16.06 2.57 -7.31
N LEU A 135 -15.13 2.80 -6.39
CA LEU A 135 -15.40 3.39 -5.08
C LEU A 135 -15.18 4.91 -5.04
N LEU A 136 -14.40 5.45 -5.97
CA LEU A 136 -14.07 6.89 -6.01
C LEU A 136 -14.87 7.69 -7.02
#